data_6e135d98a3b19717a4fa85f7ed1d3965
#
_entry.id   6e135d98a3b19717a4fa85f7ed1d3965
#
_cell.length_a   1.000
_cell.length_b   1.000
_cell.length_c   1.000
_cell.angle_alpha   90.00
_cell.angle_beta   90.00
_cell.angle_gamma   90.00
#
_symmetry.space_group_name_H-M   'P 1'
#
loop_
_entity.id
_entity.type
_entity.pdbx_description
1 polymer ?
#
loop_
_entity_poly.entity_id
_entity_poly.type
_entity_poly.pdbx_seq_one_letter_code
_entity_poly.pdbx_strand_id
1 'polypeptide(L)'
;MTFTNTFKRKVCRVIAALAAVACTMSLAACGADETGKIRIGIKFDQPGLGFKKSGTYVGFDVDVAKYIAKKLGYSEDQIIWKEAPSKQREAMLQNGDVDMILATYSITDERKKAVSFAGPYFVAGQDLLVRKDDNSINGPEDLNGKRLCSVTGSTSAATVKEKFASEVQLMEQPGYAECATALFSGIVDAVTTDDIILAGLASASRGKLKVVGKPFTQEHYGVGIKKGDTQLATKINNAIVDMIQDGSWENAISDNTKGTNYTPDVRYNPPTPDEGEEA
;
A
#
# COMPACT_ATOMS: atom_id res chain seq x y z
N MET A 1 17.45 -72.53 -37.18
CA MET A 1 17.64 -71.06 -37.53
C MET A 1 16.83 -70.21 -36.59
N THR A 2 17.33 -69.94 -35.41
CA THR A 2 16.62 -69.16 -34.38
C THR A 2 17.63 -68.44 -33.47
N PHE A 3 18.34 -67.46 -34.06
CA PHE A 3 19.36 -66.72 -33.28
C PHE A 3 19.36 -65.18 -33.45
N THR A 4 18.28 -64.56 -33.94
CA THR A 4 18.29 -63.14 -34.27
C THR A 4 17.27 -62.27 -33.51
N ASN A 5 16.47 -62.83 -32.59
CA ASN A 5 15.40 -62.04 -31.96
C ASN A 5 15.68 -61.59 -30.52
N THR A 6 16.74 -62.09 -29.89
CA THR A 6 17.03 -61.79 -28.49
C THR A 6 17.92 -60.50 -28.33
N PHE A 7 18.66 -60.14 -29.34
CA PHE A 7 19.55 -58.99 -29.29
C PHE A 7 18.82 -57.65 -29.47
N LYS A 8 17.76 -57.60 -30.28
CA LYS A 8 16.94 -56.41 -30.50
C LYS A 8 16.09 -55.99 -29.31
N ARG A 9 15.69 -56.93 -28.43
CA ARG A 9 14.88 -56.66 -27.25
C ARG A 9 15.71 -56.06 -26.09
N LYS A 10 17.00 -56.31 -26.00
CA LYS A 10 17.87 -55.78 -24.91
C LYS A 10 18.32 -54.33 -25.24
N VAL A 11 18.51 -53.99 -26.51
CA VAL A 11 18.90 -52.60 -26.92
C VAL A 11 17.74 -51.63 -26.74
N CYS A 12 16.48 -52.00 -27.06
CA CYS A 12 15.32 -51.15 -26.80
C CYS A 12 15.03 -50.88 -25.34
N ARG A 13 15.39 -51.80 -24.42
CA ARG A 13 15.18 -51.58 -22.97
C ARG A 13 16.21 -50.66 -22.32
N VAL A 14 17.40 -50.52 -22.85
CA VAL A 14 18.46 -49.65 -22.36
C VAL A 14 18.22 -48.22 -22.87
N ILE A 15 17.70 -48.01 -24.05
CA ILE A 15 17.37 -46.68 -24.59
C ILE A 15 16.14 -46.08 -23.88
N ALA A 16 15.16 -46.92 -23.47
CA ALA A 16 13.98 -46.43 -22.72
C ALA A 16 14.32 -46.03 -21.29
N ALA A 17 15.35 -46.62 -20.68
CA ALA A 17 15.78 -46.26 -19.31
C ALA A 17 16.62 -44.97 -19.27
N LEU A 18 17.33 -44.62 -20.32
CA LEU A 18 18.11 -43.36 -20.44
C LEU A 18 17.23 -42.15 -20.79
N ALA A 19 16.08 -42.36 -21.46
CA ALA A 19 15.12 -41.27 -21.72
C ALA A 19 14.29 -40.89 -20.48
N ALA A 20 14.09 -41.79 -19.53
CA ALA A 20 13.34 -41.50 -18.28
C ALA A 20 14.14 -40.71 -17.24
N VAL A 21 15.48 -40.74 -17.29
CA VAL A 21 16.35 -39.98 -16.37
C VAL A 21 16.56 -38.54 -16.87
N ALA A 22 16.41 -38.27 -18.16
CA ALA A 22 16.55 -36.92 -18.72
C ALA A 22 15.30 -36.02 -18.50
N CYS A 23 14.14 -36.59 -18.16
CA CYS A 23 12.91 -35.81 -17.93
C CYS A 23 12.70 -35.38 -16.46
N THR A 24 13.54 -35.80 -15.52
CA THR A 24 13.43 -35.41 -14.11
C THR A 24 14.30 -34.22 -13.70
N MET A 25 15.10 -33.64 -14.63
CA MET A 25 15.95 -32.48 -14.36
C MET A 25 15.41 -31.15 -14.91
N SER A 26 14.17 -31.07 -15.38
CA SER A 26 13.62 -29.82 -15.98
C SER A 26 12.50 -29.16 -15.18
N LEU A 27 12.32 -29.49 -13.90
CA LEU A 27 11.34 -28.82 -13.02
C LEU A 27 12.00 -28.01 -11.89
N ALA A 28 13.29 -27.72 -12.00
CA ALA A 28 13.99 -26.77 -11.13
C ALA A 28 14.27 -25.48 -11.90
N ALA A 29 13.24 -24.85 -12.46
CA ALA A 29 13.39 -23.55 -13.10
C ALA A 29 12.33 -22.60 -12.56
N CYS A 30 12.85 -21.54 -11.91
CA CYS A 30 12.18 -20.28 -11.59
C CYS A 30 11.21 -20.27 -10.40
N GLY A 31 11.64 -20.74 -9.22
CA GLY A 31 11.35 -20.01 -8.00
C GLY A 31 12.59 -19.18 -7.69
N ALA A 32 12.57 -17.86 -7.84
CA ALA A 32 13.61 -17.04 -7.25
C ALA A 32 13.63 -17.42 -5.76
N ASP A 33 14.80 -17.79 -5.24
CA ASP A 33 14.94 -18.15 -3.83
C ASP A 33 14.60 -16.90 -2.97
N GLU A 34 13.38 -16.88 -2.42
CA GLU A 34 12.89 -15.81 -1.55
C GLU A 34 13.28 -16.06 -0.07
N THR A 35 14.06 -17.12 0.20
CA THR A 35 14.55 -17.42 1.55
C THR A 35 15.41 -16.25 2.07
N GLY A 36 15.06 -15.74 3.24
CA GLY A 36 15.78 -14.60 3.83
C GLY A 36 15.38 -13.23 3.29
N LYS A 37 14.26 -13.13 2.55
CA LYS A 37 13.69 -11.86 2.07
C LYS A 37 12.39 -11.55 2.80
N ILE A 38 12.03 -10.25 2.83
CA ILE A 38 10.75 -9.76 3.36
C ILE A 38 9.92 -9.16 2.23
N ARG A 39 8.65 -9.55 2.13
CA ARG A 39 7.70 -9.04 1.14
C ARG A 39 6.88 -7.93 1.76
N ILE A 40 6.99 -6.73 1.21
CA ILE A 40 6.32 -5.54 1.74
C ILE A 40 5.36 -4.98 0.71
N GLY A 41 4.09 -4.88 1.09
CA GLY A 41 3.04 -4.25 0.30
C GLY A 41 3.05 -2.74 0.48
N ILE A 42 3.10 -2.00 -0.63
CA ILE A 42 2.99 -0.53 -0.67
C ILE A 42 2.07 -0.10 -1.80
N LYS A 43 1.66 1.16 -1.82
CA LYS A 43 1.08 1.78 -3.02
C LYS A 43 2.16 2.02 -4.07
N PHE A 44 1.76 2.01 -5.36
CA PHE A 44 2.67 2.35 -6.46
C PHE A 44 2.31 3.67 -7.12
N ASP A 45 1.17 4.25 -6.78
CA ASP A 45 0.51 5.38 -7.45
C ASP A 45 0.35 6.63 -6.57
N GLN A 46 0.96 6.66 -5.37
CA GLN A 46 0.82 7.78 -4.42
C GLN A 46 2.14 8.56 -4.30
N PRO A 47 2.33 9.67 -5.05
CA PRO A 47 3.51 10.52 -4.95
C PRO A 47 3.72 11.04 -3.53
N GLY A 48 4.93 10.90 -3.00
CA GLY A 48 5.30 11.29 -1.65
C GLY A 48 5.02 10.22 -0.58
N LEU A 49 4.35 9.11 -0.90
CA LEU A 49 3.99 8.03 0.04
C LEU A 49 4.51 6.68 -0.44
N GLY A 50 3.71 5.92 -1.17
CA GLY A 50 4.13 4.71 -1.87
C GLY A 50 4.12 4.96 -3.37
N PHE A 51 5.29 5.18 -3.98
CA PHE A 51 5.39 5.57 -5.38
C PHE A 51 6.46 4.79 -6.14
N LYS A 52 6.06 4.18 -7.26
CA LYS A 52 7.00 3.53 -8.18
C LYS A 52 7.47 4.52 -9.23
N LYS A 53 8.75 4.92 -9.16
CA LYS A 53 9.37 5.88 -10.06
C LYS A 53 10.57 5.25 -10.78
N SER A 54 10.46 5.09 -12.09
CA SER A 54 11.58 4.60 -12.93
C SER A 54 12.23 3.30 -12.42
N GLY A 55 11.40 2.38 -11.91
CA GLY A 55 11.89 1.08 -11.42
C GLY A 55 12.32 1.06 -9.95
N THR A 56 12.36 2.23 -9.29
CA THR A 56 12.63 2.35 -7.84
C THR A 56 11.34 2.68 -7.08
N TYR A 57 11.37 2.47 -5.77
CA TYR A 57 10.25 2.78 -4.88
C TYR A 57 10.69 3.88 -3.94
N VAL A 58 9.86 4.92 -3.82
CA VAL A 58 10.14 6.14 -3.04
C VAL A 58 8.89 6.61 -2.32
N GLY A 59 9.07 7.38 -1.25
CA GLY A 59 8.00 7.99 -0.49
C GLY A 59 8.04 7.63 0.99
N PHE A 60 7.22 8.30 1.78
CA PHE A 60 7.22 8.16 3.23
C PHE A 60 6.91 6.73 3.70
N ASP A 61 5.89 6.06 3.11
CA ASP A 61 5.58 4.66 3.42
C ASP A 61 6.77 3.74 3.11
N VAL A 62 7.52 4.04 2.03
CA VAL A 62 8.72 3.28 1.65
C VAL A 62 9.84 3.48 2.65
N ASP A 63 10.07 4.71 3.12
CA ASP A 63 11.13 5.02 4.07
C ASP A 63 10.83 4.40 5.45
N VAL A 64 9.57 4.49 5.91
CA VAL A 64 9.12 3.79 7.12
C VAL A 64 9.30 2.28 6.99
N ALA A 65 8.91 1.71 5.85
CA ALA A 65 9.04 0.27 5.60
C ALA A 65 10.50 -0.20 5.60
N LYS A 66 11.41 0.57 4.97
CA LYS A 66 12.86 0.30 4.99
C LYS A 66 13.43 0.36 6.39
N TYR A 67 13.03 1.36 7.17
CA TYR A 67 13.48 1.51 8.55
C TYR A 67 13.05 0.31 9.40
N ILE A 68 11.77 -0.07 9.32
CA ILE A 68 11.23 -1.25 10.01
C ILE A 68 11.96 -2.53 9.56
N ALA A 69 12.10 -2.75 8.24
CA ALA A 69 12.80 -3.93 7.71
C ALA A 69 14.23 -4.03 8.24
N LYS A 70 14.97 -2.92 8.30
CA LYS A 70 16.31 -2.85 8.89
C LYS A 70 16.31 -3.25 10.37
N LYS A 71 15.35 -2.78 11.16
CA LYS A 71 15.22 -3.15 12.58
C LYS A 71 14.82 -4.62 12.77
N LEU A 72 14.15 -5.21 11.79
CA LEU A 72 13.84 -6.63 11.75
C LEU A 72 15.01 -7.51 11.26
N GLY A 73 16.14 -6.90 10.86
CA GLY A 73 17.36 -7.59 10.41
C GLY A 73 17.48 -7.80 8.91
N TYR A 74 16.64 -7.14 8.10
CA TYR A 74 16.71 -7.20 6.63
C TYR A 74 17.47 -6.00 6.07
N SER A 75 18.31 -6.22 5.06
CA SER A 75 18.89 -5.17 4.23
C SER A 75 17.91 -4.73 3.13
N GLU A 76 18.14 -3.58 2.49
CA GLU A 76 17.24 -3.05 1.46
C GLU A 76 17.11 -3.97 0.23
N ASP A 77 18.15 -4.69 -0.14
CA ASP A 77 18.17 -5.66 -1.24
C ASP A 77 17.41 -6.96 -0.92
N GLN A 78 17.10 -7.19 0.35
CA GLN A 78 16.24 -8.29 0.79
C GLN A 78 14.74 -7.91 0.80
N ILE A 79 14.38 -6.66 0.48
CA ILE A 79 12.97 -6.25 0.41
C ILE A 79 12.40 -6.56 -0.97
N ILE A 80 11.32 -7.31 -1.00
CA ILE A 80 10.50 -7.55 -2.19
C ILE A 80 9.27 -6.64 -2.12
N TRP A 81 9.24 -5.63 -2.96
CA TRP A 81 8.12 -4.70 -3.04
C TRP A 81 6.96 -5.31 -3.81
N LYS A 82 5.76 -5.30 -3.23
CA LYS A 82 4.51 -5.74 -3.85
C LYS A 82 3.53 -4.57 -3.93
N GLU A 83 2.81 -4.46 -5.03
CA GLU A 83 1.72 -3.50 -5.12
C GLU A 83 0.56 -3.96 -4.24
N ALA A 84 0.06 -3.10 -3.36
CA ALA A 84 -1.03 -3.40 -2.43
C ALA A 84 -2.23 -2.46 -2.66
N PRO A 85 -3.07 -2.72 -3.68
CA PRO A 85 -4.30 -1.97 -3.90
C PRO A 85 -5.23 -2.07 -2.69
N SER A 86 -5.96 -1.00 -2.39
CA SER A 86 -6.76 -0.91 -1.15
C SER A 86 -7.69 -2.10 -0.93
N LYS A 87 -8.35 -2.58 -1.98
CA LYS A 87 -9.28 -3.73 -1.91
C LYS A 87 -8.61 -5.08 -1.65
N GLN A 88 -7.29 -5.19 -1.88
CA GLN A 88 -6.59 -6.49 -1.83
C GLN A 88 -5.78 -6.68 -0.56
N ARG A 89 -5.57 -5.65 0.25
CA ARG A 89 -4.63 -5.65 1.38
C ARG A 89 -4.90 -6.76 2.39
N GLU A 90 -6.15 -6.92 2.81
CA GLU A 90 -6.55 -7.95 3.77
C GLU A 90 -6.27 -9.35 3.20
N ALA A 91 -6.66 -9.62 1.96
CA ALA A 91 -6.44 -10.90 1.30
C ALA A 91 -4.95 -11.21 1.11
N MET A 92 -4.14 -10.22 0.73
CA MET A 92 -2.69 -10.40 0.56
C MET A 92 -2.00 -10.81 1.87
N LEU A 93 -2.42 -10.25 3.00
CA LEU A 93 -1.90 -10.62 4.32
C LEU A 93 -2.40 -12.01 4.75
N GLN A 94 -3.67 -12.31 4.54
CA GLN A 94 -4.27 -13.60 4.88
C GLN A 94 -3.65 -14.75 4.09
N ASN A 95 -3.43 -14.54 2.79
CA ASN A 95 -2.83 -15.54 1.89
C ASN A 95 -1.32 -15.69 2.09
N GLY A 96 -0.66 -14.72 2.77
CA GLY A 96 0.79 -14.69 2.89
C GLY A 96 1.50 -14.25 1.61
N ASP A 97 0.84 -13.46 0.76
CA ASP A 97 1.46 -12.86 -0.44
C ASP A 97 2.48 -11.77 -0.05
N VAL A 98 2.28 -11.17 1.13
CA VAL A 98 3.14 -10.18 1.77
C VAL A 98 3.27 -10.49 3.27
N ASP A 99 4.35 -10.01 3.87
CA ASP A 99 4.63 -10.18 5.30
C ASP A 99 4.13 -8.97 6.10
N MET A 100 4.14 -7.77 5.50
CA MET A 100 3.54 -6.56 6.05
C MET A 100 3.11 -5.60 4.95
N ILE A 101 2.20 -4.67 5.28
CA ILE A 101 1.68 -3.63 4.35
C ILE A 101 1.79 -2.25 5.00
N LEU A 102 2.47 -1.32 4.30
CA LEU A 102 2.48 0.11 4.55
C LEU A 102 1.96 0.82 3.29
N ALA A 103 0.67 1.13 3.28
CA ALA A 103 0.00 1.60 2.07
C ALA A 103 -1.14 2.58 2.43
N THR A 104 -0.79 3.64 3.22
CA THR A 104 -1.78 4.58 3.76
C THR A 104 -2.96 3.83 4.36
N TYR A 105 -2.65 2.89 5.26
CA TYR A 105 -3.59 1.87 5.68
C TYR A 105 -4.23 2.24 7.02
N SER A 106 -5.36 2.97 6.95
CA SER A 106 -6.11 3.37 8.16
C SER A 106 -6.50 2.16 8.99
N ILE A 107 -6.16 2.20 10.26
CA ILE A 107 -6.58 1.23 11.28
C ILE A 107 -8.08 1.41 11.51
N THR A 108 -8.88 0.37 11.30
CA THR A 108 -10.32 0.39 11.59
C THR A 108 -10.75 -0.91 12.24
N ASP A 109 -11.84 -0.87 13.02
CA ASP A 109 -12.37 -2.07 13.67
C ASP A 109 -12.77 -3.15 12.66
N GLU A 110 -13.28 -2.74 11.49
CA GLU A 110 -13.63 -3.69 10.44
C GLU A 110 -12.40 -4.42 9.89
N ARG A 111 -11.31 -3.68 9.63
CA ARG A 111 -10.04 -4.26 9.14
C ARG A 111 -9.37 -5.12 10.21
N LYS A 112 -9.46 -4.71 11.49
CA LYS A 112 -8.96 -5.49 12.63
C LYS A 112 -9.61 -6.87 12.74
N LYS A 113 -10.81 -7.11 12.18
CA LYS A 113 -11.42 -8.44 12.14
C LYS A 113 -10.63 -9.41 11.23
N ALA A 114 -10.02 -8.91 10.17
CA ALA A 114 -9.35 -9.70 9.14
C ALA A 114 -7.83 -9.77 9.29
N VAL A 115 -7.20 -8.72 9.82
CA VAL A 115 -5.75 -8.56 9.96
C VAL A 115 -5.41 -7.95 11.32
N SER A 116 -4.13 -7.96 11.70
CA SER A 116 -3.62 -7.19 12.83
C SER A 116 -2.85 -5.97 12.33
N PHE A 117 -2.70 -4.98 13.21
CA PHE A 117 -1.95 -3.75 12.93
C PHE A 117 -0.89 -3.51 13.99
N ALA A 118 0.21 -2.90 13.57
CA ALA A 118 1.14 -2.19 14.42
C ALA A 118 1.10 -0.69 14.08
N GLY A 119 1.47 0.17 14.97
CA GLY A 119 1.41 1.62 14.80
C GLY A 119 0.39 2.28 15.75
N PRO A 120 -0.11 3.48 15.41
CA PRO A 120 0.06 4.14 14.11
C PRO A 120 1.48 4.66 13.85
N TYR A 121 1.86 4.78 12.56
CA TYR A 121 3.10 5.45 12.16
C TYR A 121 2.87 6.86 11.60
N PHE A 122 1.61 7.22 11.34
CA PHE A 122 1.18 8.53 10.86
C PHE A 122 -0.31 8.75 11.16
N VAL A 123 -0.72 10.01 11.32
CA VAL A 123 -2.14 10.40 11.40
C VAL A 123 -2.42 11.45 10.32
N ALA A 124 -3.25 11.07 9.36
CA ALA A 124 -3.76 11.95 8.30
C ALA A 124 -5.18 12.43 8.62
N GLY A 125 -5.72 13.30 7.79
CA GLY A 125 -7.12 13.69 7.81
C GLY A 125 -7.75 13.55 6.43
N GLN A 126 -8.96 13.01 6.32
CA GLN A 126 -9.66 12.96 5.04
C GLN A 126 -10.02 14.38 4.58
N ASP A 127 -9.76 14.68 3.29
CA ASP A 127 -10.04 15.97 2.67
C ASP A 127 -10.54 15.79 1.22
N LEU A 128 -10.62 16.85 0.47
CA LEU A 128 -11.11 16.89 -0.91
C LEU A 128 -10.05 17.49 -1.84
N LEU A 129 -9.92 16.91 -3.03
CA LEU A 129 -9.16 17.46 -4.15
C LEU A 129 -10.14 17.94 -5.21
N VAL A 130 -9.95 19.15 -5.68
CA VAL A 130 -10.78 19.79 -6.71
C VAL A 130 -9.91 20.44 -7.80
N ARG A 131 -10.51 20.82 -8.92
CA ARG A 131 -9.82 21.62 -9.94
C ARG A 131 -9.41 22.97 -9.37
N LYS A 132 -8.29 23.53 -9.82
CA LYS A 132 -7.68 24.75 -9.27
C LYS A 132 -8.61 25.95 -9.24
N ASP A 133 -9.45 26.09 -10.26
CA ASP A 133 -10.41 27.17 -10.46
C ASP A 133 -11.81 26.87 -9.89
N ASP A 134 -12.06 25.67 -9.41
CA ASP A 134 -13.33 25.34 -8.76
C ASP A 134 -13.35 25.89 -7.32
N ASN A 135 -14.35 26.72 -7.04
CA ASN A 135 -14.60 27.28 -5.71
C ASN A 135 -16.02 26.90 -5.20
N SER A 136 -16.68 25.95 -5.84
CA SER A 136 -18.03 25.52 -5.46
C SER A 136 -18.03 24.44 -4.37
N ILE A 137 -16.87 23.77 -4.15
CA ILE A 137 -16.73 22.72 -3.15
C ILE A 137 -15.71 23.20 -2.12
N ASN A 138 -16.15 23.44 -0.88
CA ASN A 138 -15.37 23.97 0.24
C ASN A 138 -15.37 23.06 1.47
N GLY A 139 -16.13 21.97 1.41
CA GLY A 139 -16.26 20.96 2.45
C GLY A 139 -17.08 19.77 1.94
N PRO A 140 -17.14 18.68 2.73
CA PRO A 140 -17.81 17.45 2.30
C PRO A 140 -19.33 17.64 2.14
N GLU A 141 -19.95 18.62 2.79
CA GLU A 141 -21.37 18.93 2.69
C GLU A 141 -21.77 19.47 1.31
N ASP A 142 -20.84 20.09 0.57
CA ASP A 142 -21.05 20.62 -0.77
C ASP A 142 -21.11 19.52 -1.86
N LEU A 143 -20.93 18.26 -1.48
CA LEU A 143 -20.86 17.13 -2.41
C LEU A 143 -22.21 16.55 -2.81
N ASN A 144 -23.34 16.98 -2.20
CA ASN A 144 -24.65 16.52 -2.62
C ASN A 144 -24.91 16.85 -4.09
N GLY A 145 -25.29 15.82 -4.87
CA GLY A 145 -25.48 15.93 -6.32
C GLY A 145 -24.19 16.01 -7.15
N LYS A 146 -23.01 16.07 -6.53
CA LYS A 146 -21.71 16.07 -7.21
C LYS A 146 -21.19 14.66 -7.48
N ARG A 147 -20.32 14.53 -8.49
CA ARG A 147 -19.63 13.29 -8.82
C ARG A 147 -18.32 13.25 -8.04
N LEU A 148 -18.17 12.26 -7.17
CA LEU A 148 -17.04 12.09 -6.29
C LEU A 148 -16.28 10.82 -6.64
N CYS A 149 -14.96 10.94 -6.86
CA CYS A 149 -14.10 9.77 -7.03
C CYS A 149 -13.42 9.39 -5.72
N SER A 150 -13.32 8.09 -5.46
CA SER A 150 -12.45 7.49 -4.47
C SER A 150 -11.99 6.10 -4.93
N VAL A 151 -11.18 5.43 -4.13
CA VAL A 151 -10.61 4.13 -4.49
C VAL A 151 -11.41 3.01 -3.86
N THR A 152 -11.72 1.97 -4.64
CA THR A 152 -12.39 0.76 -4.16
C THR A 152 -11.61 0.14 -2.99
N GLY A 153 -12.29 -0.09 -1.85
CA GLY A 153 -11.66 -0.60 -0.63
C GLY A 153 -11.04 0.48 0.27
N SER A 154 -11.15 1.77 -0.10
CA SER A 154 -10.93 2.90 0.80
C SER A 154 -12.16 3.14 1.67
N THR A 155 -11.96 3.70 2.87
CA THR A 155 -13.04 4.14 3.77
C THR A 155 -13.66 5.46 3.33
N SER A 156 -12.93 6.25 2.55
CA SER A 156 -13.21 7.68 2.31
C SER A 156 -14.54 7.93 1.60
N ALA A 157 -14.89 7.11 0.58
CA ALA A 157 -16.15 7.26 -0.12
C ALA A 157 -17.37 6.99 0.78
N ALA A 158 -17.29 5.92 1.57
CA ALA A 158 -18.35 5.56 2.52
C ALA A 158 -18.53 6.64 3.60
N THR A 159 -17.41 7.14 4.14
CA THR A 159 -17.43 8.23 5.15
C THR A 159 -18.18 9.47 4.63
N VAL A 160 -17.90 9.92 3.39
CA VAL A 160 -18.61 11.06 2.81
C VAL A 160 -20.08 10.77 2.66
N LYS A 161 -20.43 9.62 2.06
CA LYS A 161 -21.82 9.28 1.77
C LYS A 161 -22.68 9.10 3.02
N GLU A 162 -22.10 8.52 4.06
CA GLU A 162 -22.82 8.19 5.29
C GLU A 162 -22.94 9.38 6.25
N LYS A 163 -21.91 10.25 6.29
CA LYS A 163 -21.82 11.29 7.33
C LYS A 163 -22.07 12.71 6.83
N PHE A 164 -21.86 13.01 5.53
CA PHE A 164 -21.83 14.39 5.05
C PHE A 164 -22.75 14.64 3.84
N ALA A 165 -22.74 13.76 2.83
CA ALA A 165 -23.43 13.98 1.56
C ALA A 165 -24.08 12.70 1.03
N SER A 166 -25.29 12.40 1.51
CA SER A 166 -26.02 11.16 1.16
C SER A 166 -26.39 11.05 -0.33
N GLU A 167 -26.51 12.18 -1.03
CA GLU A 167 -26.87 12.26 -2.46
C GLU A 167 -25.65 12.37 -3.38
N VAL A 168 -24.42 12.17 -2.84
CA VAL A 168 -23.18 12.16 -3.63
C VAL A 168 -23.19 11.00 -4.64
N GLN A 169 -22.77 11.28 -5.87
CA GLN A 169 -22.63 10.28 -6.93
C GLN A 169 -21.22 9.70 -6.90
N LEU A 170 -21.06 8.51 -6.34
CA LEU A 170 -19.76 7.87 -6.19
C LEU A 170 -19.30 7.23 -7.50
N MET A 171 -18.02 7.48 -7.86
CA MET A 171 -17.26 6.75 -8.85
C MET A 171 -16.04 6.12 -8.17
N GLU A 172 -15.95 4.81 -8.20
CA GLU A 172 -14.80 4.11 -7.65
C GLU A 172 -13.80 3.74 -8.74
N GLN A 173 -12.52 3.92 -8.43
CA GLN A 173 -11.39 3.58 -9.31
C GLN A 173 -10.44 2.60 -8.58
N PRO A 174 -9.57 1.88 -9.31
CA PRO A 174 -8.60 1.00 -8.69
C PRO A 174 -7.47 1.76 -7.94
N GLY A 175 -7.14 2.98 -8.37
CA GLY A 175 -6.09 3.81 -7.79
C GLY A 175 -6.43 5.31 -7.80
N TYR A 176 -5.65 6.08 -7.04
CA TYR A 176 -5.88 7.53 -6.94
C TYR A 176 -5.34 8.31 -8.15
N ALA A 177 -4.39 7.77 -8.90
CA ALA A 177 -3.94 8.35 -10.16
C ALA A 177 -5.06 8.40 -11.20
N GLU A 178 -5.92 7.36 -11.25
CA GLU A 178 -7.11 7.32 -12.11
C GLU A 178 -8.16 8.33 -11.65
N CYS A 179 -8.39 8.46 -10.33
CA CYS A 179 -9.28 9.49 -9.78
C CYS A 179 -8.79 10.91 -10.13
N ALA A 180 -7.49 11.20 -9.99
CA ALA A 180 -6.92 12.49 -10.36
C ALA A 180 -7.08 12.79 -11.86
N THR A 181 -6.92 11.77 -12.71
CA THR A 181 -7.15 11.87 -14.16
C THR A 181 -8.62 12.15 -14.47
N ALA A 182 -9.55 11.47 -13.82
CA ALA A 182 -11.00 11.70 -13.96
C ALA A 182 -11.40 13.11 -13.51
N LEU A 183 -10.81 13.62 -12.42
CA LEU A 183 -11.03 14.98 -11.95
C LEU A 183 -10.49 16.02 -12.94
N PHE A 184 -9.27 15.82 -13.42
CA PHE A 184 -8.66 16.71 -14.42
C PHE A 184 -9.48 16.78 -15.71
N SER A 185 -10.02 15.65 -16.16
CA SER A 185 -10.85 15.55 -17.38
C SER A 185 -12.30 16.04 -17.19
N GLY A 186 -12.71 16.42 -15.97
CA GLY A 186 -14.07 16.86 -15.68
C GLY A 186 -15.12 15.74 -15.62
N ILE A 187 -14.67 14.48 -15.58
CA ILE A 187 -15.55 13.30 -15.41
C ILE A 187 -16.12 13.28 -14.00
N VAL A 188 -15.34 13.69 -12.99
CA VAL A 188 -15.80 13.88 -11.62
C VAL A 188 -15.57 15.32 -11.18
N ASP A 189 -16.21 15.72 -10.09
CA ASP A 189 -16.17 17.08 -9.57
C ASP A 189 -15.18 17.21 -8.41
N ALA A 190 -14.95 16.11 -7.66
CA ALA A 190 -13.96 16.04 -6.60
C ALA A 190 -13.37 14.62 -6.48
N VAL A 191 -12.24 14.53 -5.80
CA VAL A 191 -11.66 13.28 -5.29
C VAL A 191 -11.60 13.39 -3.77
N THR A 192 -11.91 12.30 -3.05
CA THR A 192 -11.76 12.25 -1.60
C THR A 192 -10.83 11.13 -1.18
N THR A 193 -9.91 11.47 -0.33
CA THR A 193 -9.03 10.60 0.47
C THR A 193 -8.27 11.48 1.47
N ASP A 194 -7.18 10.96 2.00
CA ASP A 194 -6.41 11.62 3.03
C ASP A 194 -5.58 12.79 2.47
N ASP A 195 -5.49 13.84 3.23
CA ASP A 195 -4.89 15.14 2.87
C ASP A 195 -3.46 15.01 2.32
N ILE A 196 -2.64 14.17 2.92
CA ILE A 196 -1.27 13.92 2.45
C ILE A 196 -1.24 13.23 1.08
N ILE A 197 -2.17 12.30 0.80
CA ILE A 197 -2.31 11.67 -0.52
C ILE A 197 -2.72 12.73 -1.55
N LEU A 198 -3.72 13.54 -1.21
CA LEU A 198 -4.22 14.61 -2.07
C LEU A 198 -3.15 15.67 -2.35
N ALA A 199 -2.32 16.00 -1.37
CA ALA A 199 -1.21 16.94 -1.54
C ALA A 199 -0.17 16.41 -2.55
N GLY A 200 0.15 15.12 -2.51
CA GLY A 200 1.01 14.47 -3.49
C GLY A 200 0.42 14.53 -4.91
N LEU A 201 -0.86 14.23 -5.06
CA LEU A 201 -1.58 14.29 -6.34
C LEU A 201 -1.69 15.72 -6.87
N ALA A 202 -2.00 16.69 -6.00
CA ALA A 202 -2.04 18.11 -6.34
C ALA A 202 -0.69 18.61 -6.86
N SER A 203 0.40 18.27 -6.17
CA SER A 203 1.76 18.60 -6.57
C SER A 203 2.10 18.01 -7.96
N ALA A 204 1.76 16.74 -8.19
CA ALA A 204 1.97 16.07 -9.47
C ALA A 204 1.13 16.67 -10.61
N SER A 205 0.03 17.35 -10.31
CA SER A 205 -0.88 17.97 -11.30
C SER A 205 -0.34 19.23 -11.97
N ARG A 206 0.85 19.69 -11.57
CA ARG A 206 1.46 20.96 -12.08
C ARG A 206 0.53 22.18 -11.93
N GLY A 207 -0.13 22.30 -10.78
CA GLY A 207 -0.99 23.42 -10.44
C GLY A 207 -2.39 23.39 -11.06
N LYS A 208 -2.83 22.26 -11.59
CA LYS A 208 -4.17 22.10 -12.17
C LYS A 208 -5.22 21.69 -11.12
N LEU A 209 -4.77 21.07 -10.04
CA LEU A 209 -5.61 20.61 -8.94
C LEU A 209 -5.18 21.31 -7.63
N LYS A 210 -6.10 21.40 -6.67
CA LYS A 210 -5.85 21.93 -5.32
C LYS A 210 -6.56 21.09 -4.27
N VAL A 211 -5.95 20.92 -3.12
CA VAL A 211 -6.60 20.39 -1.92
C VAL A 211 -7.46 21.51 -1.33
N VAL A 212 -8.65 21.17 -0.83
CA VAL A 212 -9.54 22.14 -0.17
C VAL A 212 -8.92 22.64 1.13
N GLY A 213 -8.17 21.78 1.85
CA GLY A 213 -7.41 22.16 3.04
C GLY A 213 -8.25 22.27 4.30
N LYS A 214 -9.29 21.45 4.42
CA LYS A 214 -10.18 21.35 5.59
C LYS A 214 -10.41 19.90 5.94
N PRO A 215 -9.41 19.20 6.50
CA PRO A 215 -9.58 17.80 6.90
C PRO A 215 -10.74 17.63 7.88
N PHE A 216 -11.55 16.60 7.68
CA PHE A 216 -12.78 16.38 8.44
C PHE A 216 -12.86 15.03 9.17
N THR A 217 -11.78 14.23 9.11
CA THR A 217 -11.59 12.99 9.89
C THR A 217 -10.18 12.92 10.47
N GLN A 218 -9.91 11.84 11.22
CA GLN A 218 -8.56 11.40 11.60
C GLN A 218 -8.37 9.98 11.09
N GLU A 219 -7.28 9.78 10.32
CA GLU A 219 -6.95 8.51 9.69
C GLU A 219 -5.61 8.01 10.22
N HIS A 220 -5.65 7.05 11.14
CA HIS A 220 -4.47 6.47 11.77
C HIS A 220 -3.85 5.41 10.86
N TYR A 221 -2.70 5.69 10.27
CA TYR A 221 -2.02 4.73 9.40
C TYR A 221 -1.26 3.70 10.21
N GLY A 222 -1.63 2.44 10.04
CA GLY A 222 -0.96 1.29 10.64
C GLY A 222 -0.20 0.45 9.63
N VAL A 223 0.73 -0.32 10.16
CA VAL A 223 1.39 -1.40 9.44
C VAL A 223 0.51 -2.63 9.55
N GLY A 224 -0.14 -3.01 8.45
CA GLY A 224 -0.95 -4.23 8.40
C GLY A 224 -0.07 -5.47 8.40
N ILE A 225 -0.42 -6.45 9.20
CA ILE A 225 0.26 -7.73 9.33
C ILE A 225 -0.75 -8.87 9.45
N LYS A 226 -0.30 -10.11 9.34
CA LYS A 226 -1.16 -11.28 9.50
C LYS A 226 -1.87 -11.25 10.85
N LYS A 227 -3.15 -11.61 10.86
CA LYS A 227 -3.98 -11.63 12.07
C LYS A 227 -3.35 -12.50 13.16
N GLY A 228 -3.22 -11.91 14.36
CA GLY A 228 -2.71 -12.60 15.55
C GLY A 228 -1.17 -12.62 15.68
N ASP A 229 -0.41 -11.99 14.78
CA ASP A 229 1.05 -11.90 14.89
C ASP A 229 1.48 -10.78 15.84
N THR A 230 1.20 -10.96 17.13
CA THR A 230 1.53 -9.98 18.19
C THR A 230 3.03 -9.77 18.35
N GLN A 231 3.84 -10.82 18.08
CA GLN A 231 5.28 -10.72 18.18
C GLN A 231 5.87 -9.79 17.13
N LEU A 232 5.37 -9.88 15.89
CA LEU A 232 5.76 -8.97 14.82
C LEU A 232 5.24 -7.55 15.09
N ALA A 233 3.99 -7.41 15.58
CA ALA A 233 3.42 -6.11 15.96
C ALA A 233 4.31 -5.38 16.96
N THR A 234 4.73 -6.05 18.04
CA THR A 234 5.62 -5.47 19.05
C THR A 234 6.95 -5.02 18.48
N LYS A 235 7.57 -5.82 17.61
CA LYS A 235 8.84 -5.44 16.95
C LYS A 235 8.68 -4.23 16.04
N ILE A 236 7.56 -4.14 15.31
CA ILE A 236 7.26 -3.01 14.43
C ILE A 236 6.99 -1.75 15.28
N ASN A 237 6.21 -1.83 16.37
CA ASN A 237 5.96 -0.70 17.26
C ASN A 237 7.26 -0.16 17.83
N ASN A 238 8.15 -1.02 18.31
CA ASN A 238 9.47 -0.61 18.79
C ASN A 238 10.29 0.08 17.68
N ALA A 239 10.23 -0.42 16.45
CA ALA A 239 10.93 0.20 15.32
C ALA A 239 10.36 1.59 14.98
N ILE A 240 9.03 1.78 15.07
CA ILE A 240 8.40 3.09 14.87
C ILE A 240 8.83 4.07 15.98
N VAL A 241 8.82 3.63 17.24
CA VAL A 241 9.30 4.44 18.37
C VAL A 241 10.76 4.86 18.16
N ASP A 242 11.64 3.93 17.80
CA ASP A 242 13.04 4.22 17.51
C ASP A 242 13.20 5.23 16.36
N MET A 243 12.39 5.08 15.29
CA MET A 243 12.42 5.99 14.13
C MET A 243 12.03 7.42 14.49
N ILE A 244 11.06 7.57 15.40
CA ILE A 244 10.64 8.88 15.91
C ILE A 244 11.74 9.46 16.81
N GLN A 245 12.29 8.66 17.71
CA GLN A 245 13.28 9.11 18.70
C GLN A 245 14.62 9.53 18.05
N ASP A 246 15.05 8.86 16.98
CA ASP A 246 16.30 9.18 16.29
C ASP A 246 16.14 10.26 15.20
N GLY A 247 14.94 10.83 15.02
CA GLY A 247 14.63 11.87 14.06
C GLY A 247 14.46 11.39 12.60
N SER A 248 14.59 10.08 12.34
CA SER A 248 14.42 9.53 10.99
C SER A 248 12.99 9.70 10.47
N TRP A 249 11.99 9.68 11.37
CA TRP A 249 10.60 9.91 11.01
C TRP A 249 10.39 11.33 10.49
N GLU A 250 10.91 12.34 11.19
CA GLU A 250 10.77 13.75 10.81
C GLU A 250 11.49 14.04 9.49
N ASN A 251 12.68 13.47 9.31
CA ASN A 251 13.42 13.58 8.06
C ASN A 251 12.64 12.93 6.90
N ALA A 252 12.12 11.72 7.09
CA ALA A 252 11.36 11.01 6.07
C ALA A 252 10.10 11.79 5.63
N ILE A 253 9.30 12.32 6.57
CA ILE A 253 8.11 13.09 6.21
C ILE A 253 8.47 14.41 5.53
N SER A 254 9.48 15.12 6.04
CA SER A 254 9.95 16.37 5.46
C SER A 254 10.44 16.20 4.02
N ASP A 255 11.25 15.20 3.76
CA ASP A 255 11.82 14.94 2.42
C ASP A 255 10.74 14.55 1.42
N ASN A 256 9.76 13.76 1.82
CA ASN A 256 8.71 13.24 0.94
C ASN A 256 7.53 14.21 0.74
N THR A 257 7.37 15.22 1.60
CA THR A 257 6.36 16.28 1.43
C THR A 257 6.92 17.58 0.85
N LYS A 258 8.23 17.62 0.60
CA LYS A 258 8.90 18.80 0.03
C LYS A 258 8.27 19.23 -1.29
N GLY A 259 7.82 20.48 -1.36
CA GLY A 259 7.19 21.05 -2.55
C GLY A 259 5.70 20.71 -2.75
N THR A 260 5.06 20.06 -1.76
CA THR A 260 3.63 19.75 -1.81
C THR A 260 2.75 20.79 -1.10
N ASN A 261 3.31 21.75 -0.38
CA ASN A 261 2.60 22.65 0.54
C ASN A 261 1.82 21.92 1.66
N TYR A 262 2.20 20.69 1.95
CA TYR A 262 1.63 19.89 3.03
C TYR A 262 2.48 19.99 4.29
N THR A 263 1.82 20.09 5.43
CA THR A 263 2.45 19.99 6.76
C THR A 263 1.59 19.08 7.62
N PRO A 264 2.17 18.05 8.25
CA PRO A 264 1.45 17.19 9.18
C PRO A 264 0.85 18.00 10.33
N ASP A 265 -0.33 17.60 10.80
CA ASP A 265 -0.92 18.21 12.00
C ASP A 265 -0.09 17.81 13.23
N VAL A 266 0.59 18.79 13.82
CA VAL A 266 1.49 18.61 14.98
C VAL A 266 0.77 18.16 16.25
N ARG A 267 -0.56 18.22 16.29
CA ARG A 267 -1.36 17.70 17.42
C ARG A 267 -1.38 16.19 17.45
N TYR A 268 -1.15 15.55 16.31
CA TYR A 268 -1.26 14.10 16.13
C TYR A 268 0.01 13.46 15.57
N ASN A 269 1.00 14.28 15.14
CA ASN A 269 2.22 13.80 14.50
C ASN A 269 3.49 14.41 15.13
N PRO A 270 4.55 13.62 15.39
CA PRO A 270 4.55 12.16 15.21
C PRO A 270 3.59 11.46 16.18
N PRO A 271 2.95 10.35 15.76
CA PRO A 271 2.03 9.61 16.62
C PRO A 271 2.77 8.80 17.69
N THR A 272 2.03 8.39 18.71
CA THR A 272 2.50 7.37 19.65
C THR A 272 1.94 6.03 19.19
N PRO A 273 2.77 5.03 18.84
CA PRO A 273 2.29 3.69 18.55
C PRO A 273 1.61 3.08 19.77
N ASP A 274 0.48 2.44 19.59
CA ASP A 274 -0.23 1.75 20.66
C ASP A 274 0.66 0.64 21.23
N GLU A 275 0.81 0.58 22.56
CA GLU A 275 1.42 -0.56 23.23
C GLU A 275 0.45 -1.73 23.13
N GLY A 276 0.40 -2.39 21.96
CA GLY A 276 -0.33 -3.62 21.69
C GLY A 276 -1.59 -3.81 22.52
N GLU A 277 -2.71 -3.21 22.14
CA GLU A 277 -3.99 -3.68 22.67
C GLU A 277 -4.10 -5.17 22.34
N GLU A 278 -4.28 -5.98 23.36
CA GLU A 278 -4.54 -7.41 23.26
C GLU A 278 -5.68 -7.65 22.26
N ALA A 279 -5.37 -8.39 21.21
CA ALA A 279 -6.28 -8.69 20.11
C ALA A 279 -7.32 -9.74 20.51
#